data_d014ca99d52b7419d5387508492c602a
#
_entry.id   d014ca99d52b7419d5387508492c602a
#
_cell.length_a   1.000
_cell.length_b   1.000
_cell.length_c   1.000
_cell.angle_alpha   90.00
_cell.angle_beta   90.00
_cell.angle_gamma   90.00
#
_symmetry.space_group_name_H-M   'P 1'
#
loop_
_entity.id
_entity.type
_entity.pdbx_description
1 polymer ?
#
loop_
_entity_poly.entity_id
_entity_poly.type
_entity_poly.pdbx_seq_one_letter_code
_entity_poly.pdbx_strand_id
1 'polypeptide(L)'
;MQKTIKGAMFAKMVTSASKLLDCSRDYIDSLNVFPVPDGDTGTNMSLTMQSAVKELKACKSNNLSDLADSVSRGALRGARGNSGVITSQIFRGICAVLKDYNEVDTKTFAKGLKSATDIAYSAVSKPKEGTILTVCRMISEHASSICGKTKDFETFFQEILAKGEEAVNLTPTLLPVLKKAGVVDSGG
;
A
#
# COMPACT_ATOMS: atom_id res chain seq x y z
N MET A 1 1.38 -18.73 14.91
CA MET A 1 1.82 -17.35 15.27
C MET A 1 3.05 -16.99 14.44
N GLN A 2 2.89 -16.14 13.45
CA GLN A 2 3.96 -15.68 12.56
C GLN A 2 4.59 -14.41 13.13
N LYS A 3 5.78 -14.53 13.73
CA LYS A 3 6.45 -13.41 14.43
C LYS A 3 7.37 -12.58 13.54
N THR A 4 7.85 -13.15 12.44
CA THR A 4 8.76 -12.47 11.51
C THR A 4 8.37 -12.75 10.06
N ILE A 5 8.62 -11.79 9.17
CA ILE A 5 8.48 -11.93 7.72
C ILE A 5 9.87 -12.01 7.13
N LYS A 6 10.14 -13.13 6.41
CA LYS A 6 11.35 -13.36 5.61
C LYS A 6 11.05 -13.17 4.13
N GLY A 7 12.08 -13.13 3.31
CA GLY A 7 11.97 -12.88 1.86
C GLY A 7 10.92 -13.73 1.15
N ALA A 8 10.90 -15.05 1.38
CA ALA A 8 9.93 -15.95 0.76
C ALA A 8 8.47 -15.63 1.13
N MET A 9 8.21 -15.23 2.38
CA MET A 9 6.88 -14.81 2.83
C MET A 9 6.52 -13.46 2.20
N PHE A 10 7.43 -12.49 2.22
CA PHE A 10 7.25 -11.19 1.58
C PHE A 10 6.89 -11.33 0.10
N ALA A 11 7.61 -12.17 -0.65
CA ALA A 11 7.32 -12.41 -2.05
C ALA A 11 5.91 -12.98 -2.28
N LYS A 12 5.47 -13.92 -1.42
CA LYS A 12 4.10 -14.45 -1.47
C LYS A 12 3.06 -13.36 -1.16
N MET A 13 3.29 -12.54 -0.14
CA MET A 13 2.40 -11.44 0.24
C MET A 13 2.22 -10.45 -0.91
N VAL A 14 3.30 -9.96 -1.51
CA VAL A 14 3.25 -9.02 -2.64
C VAL A 14 2.53 -9.64 -3.84
N THR A 15 2.81 -10.90 -4.14
CA THR A 15 2.16 -11.61 -5.26
C THR A 15 0.66 -11.79 -5.03
N SER A 16 0.25 -12.14 -3.81
CA SER A 16 -1.16 -12.32 -3.45
C SER A 16 -1.91 -10.99 -3.43
N ALA A 17 -1.29 -9.94 -2.89
CA ALA A 17 -1.86 -8.59 -2.89
C ALA A 17 -2.09 -8.07 -4.32
N SER A 18 -1.13 -8.29 -5.24
CA SER A 18 -1.27 -7.92 -6.65
C SER A 18 -2.44 -8.65 -7.33
N LYS A 19 -2.64 -9.94 -7.03
CA LYS A 19 -3.77 -10.71 -7.57
C LYS A 19 -5.11 -10.21 -7.03
N LEU A 20 -5.20 -9.96 -5.73
CA LEU A 20 -6.42 -9.45 -5.09
C LEU A 20 -6.82 -8.09 -5.66
N LEU A 21 -5.84 -7.21 -5.82
CA LEU A 21 -6.04 -5.90 -6.44
C LEU A 21 -6.54 -6.02 -7.87
N ASP A 22 -5.96 -6.94 -8.66
CA ASP A 22 -6.40 -7.19 -10.04
C ASP A 22 -7.84 -7.73 -10.12
N CYS A 23 -8.21 -8.62 -9.20
CA CYS A 23 -9.60 -9.11 -9.08
C CYS A 23 -10.59 -8.01 -8.68
N SER A 24 -10.14 -7.00 -7.94
CA SER A 24 -10.98 -5.88 -7.48
C SER A 24 -10.95 -4.66 -8.42
N ARG A 25 -10.18 -4.73 -9.50
CA ARG A 25 -9.87 -3.63 -10.41
C ARG A 25 -11.11 -2.88 -10.87
N ASP A 26 -12.06 -3.59 -11.48
CA ASP A 26 -13.24 -2.98 -12.10
C ASP A 26 -14.16 -2.32 -11.04
N TYR A 27 -14.22 -2.90 -9.84
CA TYR A 27 -14.92 -2.29 -8.72
C TYR A 27 -14.25 -0.98 -8.28
N ILE A 28 -12.91 -0.97 -8.13
CA ILE A 28 -12.14 0.22 -7.76
C ILE A 28 -12.27 1.31 -8.84
N ASP A 29 -12.23 0.94 -10.13
CA ASP A 29 -12.46 1.86 -11.25
C ASP A 29 -13.84 2.51 -11.18
N SER A 30 -14.88 1.77 -10.77
CA SER A 30 -16.23 2.29 -10.62
C SER A 30 -16.39 3.35 -9.51
N LEU A 31 -15.49 3.38 -8.52
CA LEU A 31 -15.48 4.36 -7.44
C LEU A 31 -14.74 5.64 -7.80
N ASN A 32 -14.06 5.69 -8.94
CA ASN A 32 -13.16 6.77 -9.29
C ASN A 32 -13.91 8.03 -9.75
N VAL A 33 -14.05 9.00 -8.84
CA VAL A 33 -14.67 10.31 -9.11
C VAL A 33 -13.75 11.50 -8.81
N PHE A 34 -12.56 11.25 -8.25
CA PHE A 34 -11.59 12.27 -7.86
C PHE A 34 -10.14 11.76 -8.03
N PRO A 35 -9.16 12.61 -8.43
CA PRO A 35 -9.32 14.02 -8.86
C PRO A 35 -9.92 14.18 -10.27
N VAL A 36 -9.81 13.16 -11.11
CA VAL A 36 -10.37 13.09 -12.47
C VAL A 36 -11.24 11.82 -12.54
N PRO A 37 -12.49 11.91 -12.97
CA PRO A 37 -13.40 10.76 -13.05
C PRO A 37 -13.20 9.97 -14.36
N ASP A 38 -12.00 9.45 -14.59
CA ASP A 38 -11.61 8.69 -15.78
C ASP A 38 -11.74 7.16 -15.62
N GLY A 39 -12.13 6.70 -14.42
CA GLY A 39 -12.44 5.31 -14.17
C GLY A 39 -11.24 4.37 -14.29
N ASP A 40 -10.03 4.84 -13.96
CA ASP A 40 -8.81 4.08 -14.20
C ASP A 40 -7.95 3.80 -12.94
N THR A 41 -8.44 4.15 -11.75
CA THR A 41 -7.69 4.01 -10.48
C THR A 41 -7.25 2.56 -10.25
N GLY A 42 -8.17 1.62 -10.29
CA GLY A 42 -7.90 0.19 -10.08
C GLY A 42 -7.00 -0.38 -11.18
N THR A 43 -7.27 0.00 -12.42
CA THR A 43 -6.44 -0.38 -13.58
C THR A 43 -5.00 0.08 -13.40
N ASN A 44 -4.77 1.35 -13.06
CA ASN A 44 -3.44 1.91 -12.89
C ASN A 44 -2.69 1.28 -11.70
N MET A 45 -3.36 1.07 -10.56
CA MET A 45 -2.79 0.40 -9.40
C MET A 45 -2.45 -1.06 -9.70
N SER A 46 -3.35 -1.79 -10.37
CA SER A 46 -3.12 -3.19 -10.76
C SER A 46 -1.92 -3.34 -11.69
N LEU A 47 -1.83 -2.54 -12.75
CA LEU A 47 -0.71 -2.57 -13.69
C LEU A 47 0.62 -2.22 -13.00
N THR A 48 0.60 -1.29 -12.05
CA THR A 48 1.77 -0.92 -11.26
C THR A 48 2.25 -2.11 -10.42
N MET A 49 1.32 -2.81 -9.74
CA MET A 49 1.64 -3.96 -8.92
C MET A 49 2.05 -5.19 -9.74
N GLN A 50 1.47 -5.41 -10.91
CA GLN A 50 1.90 -6.46 -11.85
C GLN A 50 3.35 -6.24 -12.30
N SER A 51 3.76 -4.99 -12.55
CA SER A 51 5.15 -4.65 -12.85
C SER A 51 6.08 -4.95 -11.66
N ALA A 52 5.67 -4.65 -10.44
CA ALA A 52 6.40 -5.01 -9.22
C ALA A 52 6.58 -6.53 -9.09
N VAL A 53 5.52 -7.31 -9.32
CA VAL A 53 5.55 -8.78 -9.29
C VAL A 53 6.43 -9.36 -10.41
N LYS A 54 6.45 -8.74 -11.58
CA LYS A 54 7.33 -9.15 -12.69
C LYS A 54 8.81 -9.04 -12.30
N GLU A 55 9.24 -7.90 -11.74
CA GLU A 55 10.62 -7.71 -11.25
C GLU A 55 10.92 -8.64 -10.07
N LEU A 56 9.97 -8.82 -9.15
CA LEU A 56 10.09 -9.76 -8.04
C LEU A 56 10.36 -11.20 -8.52
N LYS A 57 9.62 -11.68 -9.52
CA LYS A 57 9.80 -13.03 -10.10
C LYS A 57 11.11 -13.17 -10.87
N ALA A 58 11.65 -12.11 -11.42
CA ALA A 58 12.94 -12.11 -12.12
C ALA A 58 14.13 -12.12 -11.13
N CYS A 59 13.91 -11.75 -9.87
CA CYS A 59 14.92 -11.77 -8.83
C CYS A 59 15.27 -13.22 -8.46
N LYS A 60 16.54 -13.57 -8.58
CA LYS A 60 17.05 -14.92 -8.26
C LYS A 60 17.37 -15.13 -6.78
N SER A 61 17.34 -14.04 -5.99
CA SER A 61 17.62 -14.08 -4.56
C SER A 61 16.36 -14.41 -3.75
N ASN A 62 16.58 -15.03 -2.59
CA ASN A 62 15.54 -15.25 -1.58
C ASN A 62 15.68 -14.28 -0.38
N ASN A 63 16.66 -13.37 -0.42
CA ASN A 63 16.89 -12.43 0.64
C ASN A 63 15.83 -11.32 0.63
N LEU A 64 15.34 -10.93 1.80
CA LEU A 64 14.33 -9.88 1.92
C LEU A 64 14.80 -8.57 1.30
N SER A 65 16.07 -8.19 1.49
CA SER A 65 16.68 -6.99 0.92
C SER A 65 16.55 -6.92 -0.60
N ASP A 66 17.01 -7.97 -1.31
CA ASP A 66 17.00 -8.01 -2.77
C ASP A 66 15.57 -8.04 -3.34
N LEU A 67 14.66 -8.77 -2.65
CA LEU A 67 13.26 -8.85 -3.04
C LEU A 67 12.54 -7.53 -2.83
N ALA A 68 12.79 -6.84 -1.71
CA ALA A 68 12.24 -5.52 -1.43
C ALA A 68 12.70 -4.48 -2.48
N ASP A 69 14.00 -4.50 -2.82
CA ASP A 69 14.55 -3.63 -3.84
C ASP A 69 13.93 -3.91 -5.23
N SER A 70 13.73 -5.19 -5.57
CA SER A 70 13.08 -5.58 -6.83
C SER A 70 11.62 -5.11 -6.90
N VAL A 71 10.85 -5.24 -5.81
CA VAL A 71 9.47 -4.75 -5.72
C VAL A 71 9.42 -3.24 -5.91
N SER A 72 10.28 -2.51 -5.19
CA SER A 72 10.36 -1.05 -5.26
C SER A 72 10.67 -0.57 -6.68
N ARG A 73 11.69 -1.15 -7.32
CA ARG A 73 12.05 -0.80 -8.71
C ARG A 73 10.95 -1.14 -9.69
N GLY A 74 10.33 -2.31 -9.55
CA GLY A 74 9.27 -2.77 -10.43
C GLY A 74 8.03 -1.89 -10.34
N ALA A 75 7.61 -1.53 -9.12
CA ALA A 75 6.50 -0.61 -8.90
C ALA A 75 6.78 0.77 -9.52
N LEU A 76 7.99 1.32 -9.31
CA LEU A 76 8.36 2.63 -9.85
C LEU A 76 8.38 2.64 -11.39
N ARG A 77 8.97 1.61 -12.02
CA ARG A 77 9.00 1.49 -13.49
C ARG A 77 7.63 1.30 -14.12
N GLY A 78 6.74 0.63 -13.41
CA GLY A 78 5.39 0.33 -13.87
C GLY A 78 4.34 1.35 -13.45
N ALA A 79 4.71 2.39 -12.73
CA ALA A 79 3.78 3.40 -12.21
C ALA A 79 2.98 4.07 -13.33
N ARG A 80 1.65 4.04 -13.21
CA ARG A 80 0.71 4.60 -14.19
C ARG A 80 -0.31 5.48 -13.49
N GLY A 81 -0.63 6.62 -14.10
CA GLY A 81 -1.57 7.58 -13.54
C GLY A 81 -1.19 8.07 -12.14
N ASN A 82 -2.02 8.89 -11.53
CA ASN A 82 -1.77 9.40 -10.18
C ASN A 82 -1.81 8.28 -9.14
N SER A 83 -2.78 7.36 -9.25
CA SER A 83 -2.95 6.25 -8.32
C SER A 83 -1.77 5.28 -8.36
N GLY A 84 -1.27 4.91 -9.54
CA GLY A 84 -0.10 4.06 -9.67
C GLY A 84 1.19 4.73 -9.18
N VAL A 85 1.36 6.04 -9.41
CA VAL A 85 2.50 6.78 -8.84
C VAL A 85 2.46 6.73 -7.32
N ILE A 86 1.32 7.03 -6.69
CA ILE A 86 1.20 6.99 -5.22
C ILE A 86 1.43 5.56 -4.70
N THR A 87 0.83 4.54 -5.33
CA THR A 87 1.07 3.13 -5.00
C THR A 87 2.56 2.78 -5.05
N SER A 88 3.25 3.21 -6.10
CA SER A 88 4.70 2.97 -6.22
C SER A 88 5.51 3.63 -5.10
N GLN A 89 5.11 4.82 -4.64
CA GLN A 89 5.77 5.52 -3.53
C GLN A 89 5.49 4.86 -2.18
N ILE A 90 4.29 4.33 -1.98
CA ILE A 90 3.95 3.53 -0.79
C ILE A 90 4.87 2.30 -0.71
N PHE A 91 4.96 1.52 -1.79
CA PHE A 91 5.85 0.36 -1.82
C PHE A 91 7.33 0.75 -1.69
N ARG A 92 7.74 1.86 -2.31
CA ARG A 92 9.10 2.40 -2.12
C ARG A 92 9.40 2.67 -0.65
N GLY A 93 8.47 3.28 0.08
CA GLY A 93 8.65 3.60 1.49
C GLY A 93 8.74 2.36 2.38
N ILE A 94 7.86 1.37 2.16
CA ILE A 94 7.94 0.08 2.87
C ILE A 94 9.29 -0.59 2.57
N CYS A 95 9.62 -0.76 1.31
CA CYS A 95 10.81 -1.48 0.87
C CYS A 95 12.11 -0.78 1.29
N ALA A 96 12.13 0.55 1.39
CA ALA A 96 13.29 1.31 1.86
C ALA A 96 13.71 0.92 3.29
N VAL A 97 12.74 0.55 4.12
CA VAL A 97 13.02 0.06 5.48
C VAL A 97 13.34 -1.43 5.47
N LEU A 98 12.57 -2.24 4.73
CA LEU A 98 12.71 -3.70 4.74
C LEU A 98 14.06 -4.18 4.19
N LYS A 99 14.64 -3.47 3.23
CA LYS A 99 15.90 -3.84 2.56
C LYS A 99 17.11 -3.93 3.51
N ASP A 100 17.04 -3.30 4.67
CA ASP A 100 18.14 -3.29 5.63
C ASP A 100 18.10 -4.51 6.59
N TYR A 101 17.16 -5.45 6.37
CA TYR A 101 16.92 -6.59 7.24
C TYR A 101 16.82 -7.91 6.47
N ASN A 102 17.26 -9.01 7.09
CA ASN A 102 17.05 -10.37 6.58
C ASN A 102 15.64 -10.89 6.90
N GLU A 103 15.08 -10.44 8.00
CA GLU A 103 13.71 -10.67 8.42
C GLU A 103 13.22 -9.48 9.24
N VAL A 104 11.92 -9.25 9.25
CA VAL A 104 11.31 -8.11 9.95
C VAL A 104 10.23 -8.58 10.91
N ASP A 105 10.15 -7.91 12.05
CA ASP A 105 9.07 -8.02 13.02
C ASP A 105 8.00 -6.94 12.79
N THR A 106 6.94 -6.95 13.60
CA THR A 106 5.85 -5.97 13.51
C THR A 106 6.32 -4.54 13.75
N LYS A 107 7.35 -4.33 14.59
CA LYS A 107 7.91 -2.99 14.83
C LYS A 107 8.63 -2.44 13.60
N THR A 108 9.44 -3.27 12.97
CA THR A 108 10.14 -2.90 11.74
C THR A 108 9.16 -2.68 10.58
N PHE A 109 8.13 -3.53 10.49
CA PHE A 109 7.09 -3.36 9.48
C PHE A 109 6.28 -2.06 9.69
N ALA A 110 5.95 -1.70 10.94
CA ALA A 110 5.31 -0.42 11.26
C ALA A 110 6.17 0.79 10.87
N LYS A 111 7.51 0.71 11.04
CA LYS A 111 8.43 1.74 10.50
C LYS A 111 8.36 1.83 8.98
N GLY A 112 8.21 0.69 8.29
CA GLY A 112 8.00 0.65 6.84
C GLY A 112 6.72 1.37 6.41
N LEU A 113 5.61 1.14 7.12
CA LEU A 113 4.34 1.84 6.87
C LEU A 113 4.45 3.35 7.14
N LYS A 114 5.18 3.75 8.18
CA LYS A 114 5.45 5.17 8.45
C LYS A 114 6.25 5.81 7.32
N SER A 115 7.32 5.16 6.87
CA SER A 115 8.13 5.61 5.73
C SER A 115 7.29 5.70 4.45
N ALA A 116 6.39 4.73 4.21
CA ALA A 116 5.46 4.75 3.09
C ALA A 116 4.58 6.00 3.08
N THR A 117 4.01 6.34 4.24
CA THR A 117 3.17 7.53 4.41
C THR A 117 3.97 8.80 4.12
N ASP A 118 5.15 8.95 4.73
CA ASP A 118 5.98 10.14 4.57
C ASP A 118 6.40 10.35 3.11
N ILE A 119 6.77 9.28 2.41
CA ILE A 119 7.16 9.33 1.00
C ILE A 119 5.95 9.59 0.10
N ALA A 120 4.79 8.97 0.36
CA ALA A 120 3.58 9.19 -0.44
C ALA A 120 3.08 10.64 -0.33
N TYR A 121 3.05 11.21 0.87
CA TYR A 121 2.71 12.64 1.06
C TYR A 121 3.71 13.58 0.36
N SER A 122 5.01 13.28 0.43
CA SER A 122 6.04 14.09 -0.22
C SER A 122 5.99 14.02 -1.75
N ALA A 123 5.43 12.96 -2.32
CA ALA A 123 5.32 12.79 -3.76
C ALA A 123 4.14 13.55 -4.39
N VAL A 124 3.23 14.06 -3.58
CA VAL A 124 2.05 14.80 -4.04
C VAL A 124 2.21 16.29 -3.73
N SER A 125 2.20 17.12 -4.75
CA SER A 125 2.43 18.57 -4.60
C SER A 125 1.36 19.27 -3.75
N LYS A 126 0.11 18.78 -3.80
CA LYS A 126 -1.03 19.31 -3.03
C LYS A 126 -1.80 18.14 -2.42
N PRO A 127 -1.30 17.53 -1.32
CA PRO A 127 -1.96 16.41 -0.68
C PRO A 127 -3.36 16.82 -0.19
N LYS A 128 -4.33 15.93 -0.41
CA LYS A 128 -5.73 16.11 0.01
C LYS A 128 -6.09 15.03 1.02
N GLU A 129 -6.70 15.45 2.13
CA GLU A 129 -7.32 14.51 3.06
C GLU A 129 -8.62 13.93 2.46
N GLY A 130 -8.98 12.72 2.90
CA GLY A 130 -10.07 11.95 2.33
C GLY A 130 -9.67 11.16 1.08
N THR A 131 -8.38 10.86 0.93
CA THR A 131 -7.81 10.06 -0.17
C THR A 131 -6.95 8.91 0.36
N ILE A 132 -6.38 8.11 -0.54
CA ILE A 132 -5.38 7.07 -0.22
C ILE A 132 -4.31 7.55 0.78
N LEU A 133 -3.94 8.85 0.73
CA LEU A 133 -2.96 9.42 1.67
C LEU A 133 -3.46 9.38 3.11
N THR A 134 -4.73 9.75 3.33
CA THR A 134 -5.38 9.66 4.65
C THR A 134 -5.40 8.23 5.16
N VAL A 135 -5.78 7.28 4.29
CA VAL A 135 -5.83 5.85 4.63
C VAL A 135 -4.44 5.35 5.03
N CYS A 136 -3.42 5.63 4.22
CA CYS A 136 -2.03 5.29 4.55
C CYS A 136 -1.59 5.86 5.89
N ARG A 137 -1.90 7.14 6.16
CA ARG A 137 -1.54 7.80 7.42
C ARG A 137 -2.21 7.12 8.61
N MET A 138 -3.52 6.92 8.57
CA MET A 138 -4.27 6.31 9.66
C MET A 138 -3.81 4.87 9.94
N ILE A 139 -3.55 4.07 8.90
CA ILE A 139 -2.98 2.73 9.03
C ILE A 139 -1.60 2.80 9.71
N SER A 140 -0.72 3.69 9.28
CA SER A 140 0.65 3.78 9.80
C SER A 140 0.70 4.27 11.24
N GLU A 141 -0.16 5.21 11.62
CA GLU A 141 -0.31 5.71 12.99
C GLU A 141 -0.80 4.58 13.91
N HIS A 142 -1.83 3.85 13.48
CA HIS A 142 -2.36 2.72 14.23
C HIS A 142 -1.32 1.60 14.36
N ALA A 143 -0.66 1.20 13.27
CA ALA A 143 0.42 0.22 13.26
C ALA A 143 1.54 0.58 14.26
N SER A 144 1.91 1.85 14.31
CA SER A 144 2.92 2.37 15.26
C SER A 144 2.47 2.26 16.71
N SER A 145 1.17 2.45 16.98
CA SER A 145 0.61 2.39 18.33
C SER A 145 0.53 0.96 18.89
N ILE A 146 0.32 -0.05 18.02
CA ILE A 146 0.11 -1.44 18.42
C ILE A 146 1.35 -2.32 18.30
N CYS A 147 2.34 -1.99 17.46
CA CYS A 147 3.50 -2.84 17.15
C CYS A 147 4.35 -3.23 18.37
N GLY A 148 4.29 -2.47 19.44
CA GLY A 148 4.98 -2.79 20.71
C GLY A 148 4.32 -3.93 21.49
N LYS A 149 3.00 -4.08 21.34
CA LYS A 149 2.17 -5.05 22.07
C LYS A 149 1.84 -6.27 21.22
N THR A 150 1.61 -6.07 19.92
CA THR A 150 1.20 -7.10 18.97
C THR A 150 2.42 -7.63 18.22
N LYS A 151 2.89 -8.84 18.62
CA LYS A 151 4.09 -9.47 18.04
C LYS A 151 3.79 -10.50 16.96
N ASP A 152 2.54 -10.85 16.78
CA ASP A 152 2.06 -11.79 15.79
C ASP A 152 1.51 -11.04 14.57
N PHE A 153 2.01 -11.37 13.38
CA PHE A 153 1.62 -10.67 12.15
C PHE A 153 0.16 -10.89 11.75
N GLU A 154 -0.44 -12.02 12.09
CA GLU A 154 -1.84 -12.26 11.79
C GLU A 154 -2.73 -11.25 12.53
N THR A 155 -2.57 -11.15 13.85
CA THR A 155 -3.28 -10.16 14.67
C THR A 155 -2.93 -8.73 14.24
N PHE A 156 -1.63 -8.46 13.97
CA PHE A 156 -1.20 -7.14 13.54
C PHE A 156 -1.87 -6.69 12.23
N PHE A 157 -1.95 -7.59 11.23
CA PHE A 157 -2.61 -7.26 9.97
C PHE A 157 -4.13 -7.14 10.11
N GLN A 158 -4.78 -7.94 10.95
CA GLN A 158 -6.21 -7.79 11.25
C GLN A 158 -6.52 -6.40 11.82
N GLU A 159 -5.73 -5.94 12.77
CA GLU A 159 -5.91 -4.62 13.41
C GLU A 159 -5.69 -3.47 12.42
N ILE A 160 -4.62 -3.51 11.61
CA ILE A 160 -4.38 -2.43 10.64
C ILE A 160 -5.35 -2.47 9.46
N LEU A 161 -5.87 -3.64 9.08
CA LEU A 161 -6.90 -3.78 8.06
C LEU A 161 -8.22 -3.15 8.54
N ALA A 162 -8.65 -3.48 9.76
CA ALA A 162 -9.84 -2.87 10.36
C ALA A 162 -9.73 -1.33 10.42
N LYS A 163 -8.52 -0.82 10.74
CA LYS A 163 -8.26 0.63 10.73
C LYS A 163 -8.27 1.22 9.32
N GLY A 164 -7.81 0.46 8.33
CA GLY A 164 -7.89 0.84 6.92
C GLY A 164 -9.35 0.97 6.45
N GLU A 165 -10.20 0.01 6.78
CA GLU A 165 -11.63 0.04 6.46
C GLU A 165 -12.34 1.24 7.11
N GLU A 166 -12.03 1.53 8.39
CA GLU A 166 -12.52 2.72 9.08
C GLU A 166 -12.09 4.00 8.33
N ALA A 167 -10.82 4.08 7.93
CA ALA A 167 -10.27 5.22 7.22
C ALA A 167 -10.92 5.42 5.84
N VAL A 168 -11.13 4.35 5.07
CA VAL A 168 -11.84 4.40 3.78
C VAL A 168 -13.26 4.91 3.96
N ASN A 169 -13.99 4.39 4.95
CA ASN A 169 -15.36 4.82 5.24
C ASN A 169 -15.45 6.29 5.71
N LEU A 170 -14.35 6.84 6.25
CA LEU A 170 -14.26 8.25 6.66
C LEU A 170 -14.04 9.19 5.47
N THR A 171 -13.50 8.72 4.35
CA THR A 171 -13.09 9.57 3.20
C THR A 171 -14.19 10.50 2.69
N PRO A 172 -15.49 10.11 2.60
CA PRO A 172 -16.55 11.02 2.13
C PRO A 172 -16.82 12.19 3.10
N THR A 173 -16.47 12.05 4.37
CA THR A 173 -16.63 13.14 5.35
C THR A 173 -15.52 14.19 5.23
N LEU A 174 -14.36 13.80 4.70
CA LEU A 174 -13.19 14.65 4.55
C LEU A 174 -13.12 15.28 3.15
N LEU A 175 -13.66 14.62 2.13
CA LEU A 175 -13.61 15.08 0.74
C LEU A 175 -15.03 15.21 0.17
N PRO A 176 -15.60 16.44 0.10
CA PRO A 176 -17.00 16.66 -0.24
C PRO A 176 -17.46 16.09 -1.59
N VAL A 177 -16.55 15.97 -2.57
CA VAL A 177 -16.89 15.39 -3.89
C VAL A 177 -17.28 13.91 -3.78
N LEU A 178 -16.63 13.15 -2.89
CA LEU A 178 -16.96 11.74 -2.62
C LEU A 178 -18.35 11.62 -1.98
N LYS A 179 -18.64 12.48 -0.99
CA LYS A 179 -19.95 12.54 -0.35
C LYS A 179 -21.05 12.84 -1.35
N LYS A 180 -20.83 13.80 -2.27
CA LYS A 180 -21.79 14.17 -3.32
C LYS A 180 -22.02 13.02 -4.30
N ALA A 181 -20.99 12.25 -4.61
CA ALA A 181 -21.09 11.10 -5.51
C ALA A 181 -21.62 9.83 -4.81
N GLY A 182 -21.69 9.81 -3.46
CA GLY A 182 -22.13 8.65 -2.70
C GLY A 182 -21.13 7.49 -2.69
N VAL A 183 -19.85 7.79 -2.84
CA VAL A 183 -18.76 6.80 -2.90
C VAL A 183 -17.67 7.09 -1.86
N VAL A 184 -16.83 6.10 -1.59
CA VAL A 184 -15.56 6.26 -0.87
C VAL A 184 -14.42 6.56 -1.84
N ASP A 185 -13.23 6.92 -1.32
CA ASP A 185 -12.06 7.11 -2.16
C ASP A 185 -11.64 5.80 -2.84
N SER A 186 -11.53 5.83 -4.16
CA SER A 186 -11.19 4.66 -4.97
C SER A 186 -9.77 4.13 -4.73
N GLY A 187 -8.84 5.03 -4.37
CA GLY A 187 -7.46 4.67 -4.07
C GLY A 187 -7.24 4.18 -2.64
N GLY A 188 -8.20 4.44 -1.76
CA GLY A 188 -8.13 4.04 -0.34
C GLY A 188 -8.43 2.58 -0.13
#